data_a5602a31fd71299e466fa79b2241d3dc
#
_entry.id   a5602a31fd71299e466fa79b2241d3dc
#
_cell.length_a   1.000
_cell.length_b   1.000
_cell.length_c   1.000
_cell.angle_alpha   90.00
_cell.angle_beta   90.00
_cell.angle_gamma   90.00
#
_symmetry.space_group_name_H-M   'P 1'
#
loop_
_entity.id
_entity.type
_entity.pdbx_description
1 polymer ?
#
loop_
_entity_poly.entity_id
_entity_poly.type
_entity_poly.pdbx_seq_one_letter_code
_entity_poly.pdbx_strand_id
1 'polypeptide(L)'
;MRGLAAWRAQIAACRADRPEGEETHWQRAAAWYERWVQNNDYVEQTLARLMPLVHPGDRVLEIGPGTGAFTLALAQAAGEVIAVEPSPGMRQVLEARLAEAGLANVTLVPHRIEEALDALSGPFDVALAAHSLYNVKEVDACLRYLTQEVALSVILMGTGYQQEWLSALHQRFRGRNPVAPANYGEFAQVLEEMGITAEVEILGASANYVYEDVESMVAWWAPKLAVGPERHAELRRALLEIAERRDGTIGIYGLQRMALIRFEGRHAAQRGERAAQDLALRP
;
A
#
# COMPACT_ATOMS: atom_id res chain seq x y z
N MET A 1 14.42 11.60 -17.82
CA MET A 1 13.43 12.59 -17.30
C MET A 1 11.97 12.39 -17.76
N ARG A 2 11.69 11.38 -18.63
CA ARG A 2 10.30 11.10 -19.08
C ARG A 2 9.49 10.32 -18.02
N GLY A 3 10.11 9.40 -17.30
CA GLY A 3 9.45 8.57 -16.29
C GLY A 3 8.96 9.38 -15.11
N LEU A 4 9.80 10.22 -14.51
CA LEU A 4 9.42 11.11 -13.40
C LEU A 4 8.34 12.13 -13.79
N ALA A 5 8.43 12.68 -15.01
CA ALA A 5 7.40 13.60 -15.48
C ALA A 5 6.05 12.89 -15.66
N ALA A 6 6.05 11.67 -16.22
CA ALA A 6 4.84 10.86 -16.37
C ALA A 6 4.26 10.47 -15.00
N TRP A 7 5.09 10.06 -14.04
CA TRP A 7 4.70 9.76 -12.67
C TRP A 7 3.98 10.95 -12.01
N ARG A 8 4.61 12.14 -12.03
CA ARG A 8 4.04 13.35 -11.44
C ARG A 8 2.73 13.77 -12.12
N ALA A 9 2.67 13.66 -13.45
CA ALA A 9 1.45 13.96 -14.21
C ALA A 9 0.31 12.99 -13.86
N GLN A 10 0.60 11.70 -13.69
CA GLN A 10 -0.40 10.69 -13.30
C GLN A 10 -0.96 10.95 -11.90
N ILE A 11 -0.08 11.28 -10.93
CA ILE A 11 -0.52 11.67 -9.58
C ILE A 11 -1.41 12.91 -9.62
N ALA A 12 -1.02 13.94 -10.38
CA ALA A 12 -1.81 15.17 -10.51
C ALA A 12 -3.20 14.88 -11.11
N ALA A 13 -3.26 14.06 -12.17
CA ALA A 13 -4.51 13.66 -12.79
C ALA A 13 -5.41 12.86 -11.85
N CYS A 14 -4.82 11.91 -11.10
CA CYS A 14 -5.55 11.11 -10.12
C CYS A 14 -6.11 11.95 -8.97
N ARG A 15 -5.34 12.93 -8.47
CA ARG A 15 -5.81 13.87 -7.45
C ARG A 15 -6.95 14.76 -7.94
N ALA A 16 -6.87 15.24 -9.18
CA ALA A 16 -7.92 16.04 -9.80
C ALA A 16 -9.24 15.27 -10.02
N ASP A 17 -9.16 13.94 -10.18
CA ASP A 17 -10.35 13.07 -10.35
C ASP A 17 -11.04 12.71 -9.03
N ARG A 18 -10.40 12.94 -7.88
CA ARG A 18 -10.97 12.65 -6.55
C ARG A 18 -11.75 13.88 -6.04
N PRO A 19 -13.05 13.73 -5.73
CA PRO A 19 -13.86 14.83 -5.19
C PRO A 19 -13.49 15.22 -3.75
N GLU A 20 -12.77 14.33 -3.06
CA GLU A 20 -12.35 14.49 -1.67
C GLU A 20 -10.82 14.56 -1.58
N GLY A 21 -10.32 15.36 -0.65
CA GLY A 21 -8.89 15.38 -0.33
C GLY A 21 -8.42 14.00 0.16
N GLU A 22 -7.16 13.68 -0.10
CA GLU A 22 -6.56 12.38 0.22
C GLU A 22 -6.65 12.04 1.72
N GLU A 23 -6.41 13.00 2.58
CA GLU A 23 -6.46 12.83 4.04
C GLU A 23 -7.87 12.46 4.52
N THR A 24 -8.90 13.16 4.04
CA THR A 24 -10.31 12.86 4.33
C THR A 24 -10.70 11.47 3.83
N HIS A 25 -10.18 11.08 2.66
CA HIS A 25 -10.42 9.75 2.11
C HIS A 25 -9.90 8.65 3.04
N TRP A 26 -8.63 8.70 3.45
CA TRP A 26 -8.02 7.67 4.28
C TRP A 26 -8.57 7.65 5.71
N GLN A 27 -8.89 8.83 6.28
CA GLN A 27 -9.54 8.89 7.59
C GLN A 27 -10.88 8.14 7.62
N ARG A 28 -11.69 8.24 6.55
CA ARG A 28 -12.96 7.51 6.44
C ARG A 28 -12.80 6.07 5.96
N ALA A 29 -11.75 5.79 5.25
CA ALA A 29 -11.50 4.47 4.67
C ALA A 29 -10.90 3.47 5.67
N ALA A 30 -10.44 3.86 6.85
CA ALA A 30 -9.72 2.99 7.78
C ALA A 30 -10.49 1.70 8.11
N ALA A 31 -11.75 1.80 8.52
CA ALA A 31 -12.58 0.63 8.85
C ALA A 31 -12.88 -0.25 7.63
N TRP A 32 -13.04 0.36 6.45
CA TRP A 32 -13.22 -0.40 5.22
C TRP A 32 -11.90 -1.07 4.79
N TYR A 33 -10.77 -0.39 4.95
CA TYR A 33 -9.46 -0.93 4.62
C TYR A 33 -9.11 -2.15 5.46
N GLU A 34 -9.44 -2.15 6.76
CA GLU A 34 -9.32 -3.33 7.61
C GLU A 34 -10.10 -4.54 7.05
N ARG A 35 -11.36 -4.33 6.67
CA ARG A 35 -12.15 -5.39 6.01
C ARG A 35 -11.53 -5.84 4.68
N TRP A 36 -11.01 -4.91 3.89
CA TRP A 36 -10.31 -5.24 2.66
C TRP A 36 -9.11 -6.14 2.92
N VAL A 37 -8.28 -5.78 3.90
CA VAL A 37 -7.11 -6.59 4.30
C VAL A 37 -7.53 -8.00 4.72
N GLN A 38 -8.56 -8.13 5.56
CA GLN A 38 -9.04 -9.42 6.08
C GLN A 38 -9.66 -10.33 5.01
N ASN A 39 -10.20 -9.79 3.95
CA ASN A 39 -10.83 -10.54 2.88
C ASN A 39 -9.93 -10.82 1.67
N ASN A 40 -8.64 -10.45 1.76
CA ASN A 40 -7.69 -10.58 0.66
C ASN A 40 -6.35 -11.15 1.16
N ASP A 41 -5.73 -11.98 0.33
CA ASP A 41 -4.54 -12.76 0.67
C ASP A 41 -3.22 -12.06 0.33
N TYR A 42 -3.26 -10.81 -0.16
CA TYR A 42 -2.05 -10.10 -0.59
C TYR A 42 -1.06 -9.85 0.56
N VAL A 43 -1.57 -9.63 1.78
CA VAL A 43 -0.72 -9.45 2.96
C VAL A 43 0.03 -10.73 3.28
N GLU A 44 -0.67 -11.86 3.33
CA GLU A 44 -0.07 -13.18 3.58
C GLU A 44 1.00 -13.51 2.54
N GLN A 45 0.67 -13.34 1.25
CA GLN A 45 1.59 -13.60 0.16
C GLN A 45 2.83 -12.71 0.20
N THR A 46 2.67 -11.44 0.58
CA THR A 46 3.79 -10.49 0.72
C THR A 46 4.63 -10.83 1.95
N LEU A 47 4.01 -11.13 3.09
CA LEU A 47 4.72 -11.52 4.31
C LEU A 47 5.54 -12.81 4.09
N ALA A 48 5.03 -13.78 3.36
CA ALA A 48 5.78 -15.00 3.03
C ALA A 48 7.10 -14.72 2.30
N ARG A 49 7.21 -13.59 1.59
CA ARG A 49 8.42 -13.16 0.87
C ARG A 49 9.27 -12.15 1.63
N LEU A 50 8.64 -11.36 2.46
CA LEU A 50 9.28 -10.30 3.24
C LEU A 50 9.94 -10.85 4.51
N MET A 51 9.22 -11.70 5.28
CA MET A 51 9.68 -12.14 6.59
C MET A 51 11.02 -12.90 6.57
N PRO A 52 11.34 -13.72 5.57
CA PRO A 52 12.68 -14.32 5.45
C PRO A 52 13.82 -13.31 5.28
N LEU A 53 13.49 -12.07 4.94
CA LEU A 53 14.44 -10.98 4.73
C LEU A 53 14.60 -10.08 5.97
N VAL A 54 13.82 -10.29 7.04
CA VAL A 54 13.84 -9.48 8.26
C VAL A 54 14.46 -10.29 9.40
N HIS A 55 15.44 -9.71 10.10
CA HIS A 55 16.16 -10.37 11.20
C HIS A 55 15.90 -9.67 12.53
N PRO A 56 16.07 -10.36 13.69
CA PRO A 56 15.73 -9.83 15.02
C PRO A 56 16.46 -8.55 15.44
N GLY A 57 17.59 -8.22 14.84
CA GLY A 57 18.33 -6.98 15.11
C GLY A 57 18.08 -5.89 14.09
N ASP A 58 17.29 -6.15 13.04
CA ASP A 58 17.08 -5.19 11.96
C ASP A 58 16.33 -3.95 12.43
N ARG A 59 16.69 -2.82 11.85
CA ARG A 59 16.00 -1.55 11.93
C ARG A 59 15.21 -1.35 10.65
N VAL A 60 13.88 -1.34 10.76
CA VAL A 60 12.96 -1.34 9.60
C VAL A 60 12.33 0.04 9.43
N LEU A 61 12.28 0.53 8.18
CA LEU A 61 11.49 1.69 7.77
C LEU A 61 10.21 1.21 7.06
N GLU A 62 9.05 1.53 7.60
CA GLU A 62 7.78 1.26 6.91
C GLU A 62 7.14 2.56 6.43
N ILE A 63 6.92 2.65 5.12
CA ILE A 63 6.33 3.83 4.46
C ILE A 63 4.86 3.55 4.20
N GLY A 64 3.97 4.25 4.91
CA GLY A 64 2.52 4.09 4.82
C GLY A 64 2.03 2.78 5.42
N PRO A 65 2.24 2.54 6.73
CA PRO A 65 1.76 1.33 7.43
C PRO A 65 0.22 1.19 7.40
N GLY A 66 -0.49 2.29 7.21
CA GLY A 66 -1.95 2.31 7.31
C GLY A 66 -2.42 1.88 8.69
N THR A 67 -3.31 0.88 8.72
CA THR A 67 -3.81 0.26 9.96
C THR A 67 -2.87 -0.82 10.53
N GLY A 68 -1.69 -1.03 9.94
CA GLY A 68 -0.67 -1.93 10.46
C GLY A 68 -0.72 -3.37 9.93
N ALA A 69 -1.18 -3.55 8.71
CA ALA A 69 -1.27 -4.88 8.10
C ALA A 69 0.08 -5.64 8.05
N PHE A 70 1.17 -4.91 7.88
CA PHE A 70 2.54 -5.45 7.90
C PHE A 70 3.28 -5.10 9.19
N THR A 71 3.00 -3.94 9.78
CA THR A 71 3.71 -3.39 10.94
C THR A 71 3.81 -4.36 12.12
N LEU A 72 2.70 -5.07 12.42
CA LEU A 72 2.71 -6.01 13.55
C LEU A 72 3.70 -7.15 13.34
N ALA A 73 3.70 -7.74 12.15
CA ALA A 73 4.64 -8.80 11.81
C ALA A 73 6.10 -8.31 11.79
N LEU A 74 6.34 -7.11 11.25
CA LEU A 74 7.66 -6.48 11.25
C LEU A 74 8.13 -6.21 12.68
N ALA A 75 7.27 -5.65 13.55
CA ALA A 75 7.61 -5.36 14.94
C ALA A 75 7.89 -6.63 15.77
N GLN A 76 7.25 -7.75 15.46
CA GLN A 76 7.53 -9.03 16.10
C GLN A 76 8.88 -9.63 15.70
N ALA A 77 9.36 -9.32 14.49
CA ALA A 77 10.54 -9.93 13.91
C ALA A 77 11.79 -9.04 14.00
N ALA A 78 11.63 -7.72 13.93
CA ALA A 78 12.71 -6.75 13.92
C ALA A 78 13.06 -6.19 15.30
N GLY A 79 14.21 -5.54 15.42
CA GLY A 79 14.60 -4.81 16.62
C GLY A 79 13.86 -3.51 16.81
N GLU A 80 13.65 -2.75 15.72
CA GLU A 80 12.96 -1.47 15.72
C GLU A 80 12.21 -1.27 14.40
N VAL A 81 11.02 -0.66 14.46
CA VAL A 81 10.27 -0.23 13.27
C VAL A 81 10.00 1.27 13.35
N ILE A 82 10.42 2.01 12.34
CA ILE A 82 10.03 3.40 12.13
C ILE A 82 8.94 3.43 11.06
N ALA A 83 7.72 3.82 11.44
CA ALA A 83 6.53 3.76 10.59
C ALA A 83 6.02 5.17 10.26
N VAL A 84 6.10 5.56 8.98
CA VAL A 84 5.75 6.91 8.50
C VAL A 84 4.34 6.90 7.94
N GLU A 85 3.37 7.49 8.66
CA GLU A 85 1.94 7.50 8.29
C GLU A 85 1.30 8.89 8.49
N PRO A 86 0.89 9.58 7.43
CA PRO A 86 0.29 10.91 7.55
C PRO A 86 -1.13 10.91 8.13
N SER A 87 -1.93 9.84 7.90
CA SER A 87 -3.34 9.83 8.26
C SER A 87 -3.57 9.62 9.77
N PRO A 88 -4.19 10.58 10.49
CA PRO A 88 -4.49 10.40 11.92
C PRO A 88 -5.42 9.20 12.19
N GLY A 89 -6.42 8.96 11.34
CA GLY A 89 -7.35 7.85 11.50
C GLY A 89 -6.67 6.49 11.33
N MET A 90 -5.73 6.37 10.40
CA MET A 90 -4.94 5.15 10.23
C MET A 90 -4.03 4.92 11.43
N ARG A 91 -3.30 5.96 11.90
CA ARG A 91 -2.43 5.85 13.07
C ARG A 91 -3.20 5.44 14.33
N GLN A 92 -4.39 6.01 14.56
CA GLN A 92 -5.21 5.64 15.72
C GLN A 92 -5.54 4.14 15.75
N VAL A 93 -5.86 3.53 14.61
CA VAL A 93 -6.11 2.09 14.52
C VAL A 93 -4.83 1.30 14.74
N LEU A 94 -3.72 1.74 14.14
CA LEU A 94 -2.41 1.09 14.31
C LEU A 94 -1.94 1.14 15.76
N GLU A 95 -2.03 2.29 16.44
CA GLU A 95 -1.67 2.46 17.86
C GLU A 95 -2.47 1.51 18.76
N ALA A 96 -3.79 1.40 18.52
CA ALA A 96 -4.64 0.48 19.28
C ALA A 96 -4.18 -0.98 19.09
N ARG A 97 -3.88 -1.39 17.86
CA ARG A 97 -3.41 -2.75 17.55
C ARG A 97 -2.03 -3.05 18.13
N LEU A 98 -1.11 -2.09 18.12
CA LEU A 98 0.20 -2.24 18.74
C LEU A 98 0.07 -2.40 20.26
N ALA A 99 -0.77 -1.61 20.90
CA ALA A 99 -1.04 -1.71 22.34
C ALA A 99 -1.69 -3.07 22.69
N GLU A 100 -2.67 -3.53 21.92
CA GLU A 100 -3.30 -4.84 22.10
C GLU A 100 -2.30 -5.99 21.95
N ALA A 101 -1.37 -5.88 20.99
CA ALA A 101 -0.32 -6.88 20.76
C ALA A 101 0.87 -6.76 21.73
N GLY A 102 0.92 -5.74 22.58
CA GLY A 102 2.03 -5.49 23.52
C GLY A 102 3.36 -5.13 22.84
N LEU A 103 3.30 -4.56 21.62
CA LEU A 103 4.47 -4.18 20.83
C LEU A 103 4.87 -2.73 21.13
N ALA A 104 6.10 -2.53 21.61
CA ALA A 104 6.63 -1.22 22.04
C ALA A 104 7.82 -0.73 21.19
N ASN A 105 8.25 -1.51 20.21
CA ASN A 105 9.41 -1.22 19.36
C ASN A 105 9.04 -0.54 18.02
N VAL A 106 7.86 0.11 17.96
CA VAL A 106 7.40 0.86 16.79
C VAL A 106 7.34 2.34 17.11
N THR A 107 8.02 3.16 16.34
CA THR A 107 7.94 4.63 16.40
C THR A 107 7.11 5.15 15.23
N LEU A 108 5.99 5.82 15.54
CA LEU A 108 5.13 6.42 14.51
C LEU A 108 5.59 7.86 14.19
N VAL A 109 5.79 8.13 12.91
CA VAL A 109 6.14 9.45 12.37
C VAL A 109 4.92 10.01 11.63
N PRO A 110 4.27 11.09 12.16
CA PRO A 110 2.98 11.58 11.68
C PRO A 110 3.12 12.54 10.50
N HIS A 111 3.89 12.16 9.50
CA HIS A 111 4.20 12.99 8.34
C HIS A 111 4.02 12.21 7.03
N ARG A 112 3.94 12.92 5.92
CA ARG A 112 4.15 12.31 4.60
C ARG A 112 5.62 11.93 4.48
N ILE A 113 5.91 10.89 3.69
CA ILE A 113 7.31 10.46 3.54
C ILE A 113 8.20 11.59 3.01
N GLU A 114 7.71 12.39 2.07
CA GLU A 114 8.46 13.51 1.49
C GLU A 114 8.86 14.56 2.54
N GLU A 115 8.05 14.71 3.59
CA GLU A 115 8.27 15.67 4.69
C GLU A 115 9.16 15.08 5.79
N ALA A 116 9.18 13.75 5.90
CA ALA A 116 9.91 13.05 6.93
C ALA A 116 11.38 12.79 6.57
N LEU A 117 11.75 12.76 5.28
CA LEU A 117 13.05 12.28 4.81
C LEU A 117 14.24 12.92 5.53
N ASP A 118 14.21 14.25 5.74
CA ASP A 118 15.31 14.98 6.39
C ASP A 118 15.42 14.72 7.90
N ALA A 119 14.33 14.25 8.53
CA ALA A 119 14.26 13.94 9.95
C ALA A 119 14.52 12.46 10.27
N LEU A 120 14.41 11.59 9.26
CA LEU A 120 14.68 10.17 9.43
C LEU A 120 16.19 9.92 9.54
N SER A 121 16.59 9.33 10.66
CA SER A 121 17.99 8.98 10.90
C SER A 121 18.25 7.53 10.47
N GLY A 122 18.91 7.34 9.33
CA GLY A 122 19.40 6.02 8.88
C GLY A 122 20.67 5.57 9.63
N PRO A 123 21.32 4.47 9.24
CA PRO A 123 20.84 3.56 8.22
C PRO A 123 19.71 2.64 8.69
N PHE A 124 18.95 2.12 7.73
CA PHE A 124 17.94 1.07 7.91
C PHE A 124 18.39 -0.22 7.23
N ASP A 125 18.01 -1.36 7.81
CA ASP A 125 18.32 -2.68 7.24
C ASP A 125 17.33 -3.06 6.15
N VAL A 126 16.03 -2.81 6.40
CA VAL A 126 14.95 -3.07 5.45
C VAL A 126 14.02 -1.86 5.37
N ALA A 127 13.54 -1.54 4.19
CA ALA A 127 12.38 -0.67 4.02
C ALA A 127 11.23 -1.42 3.34
N LEU A 128 10.01 -1.18 3.80
CA LEU A 128 8.78 -1.63 3.16
C LEU A 128 7.93 -0.44 2.73
N ALA A 129 7.46 -0.45 1.50
CA ALA A 129 6.42 0.46 1.00
C ALA A 129 5.33 -0.37 0.28
N ALA A 130 4.29 -0.76 1.02
CA ALA A 130 3.22 -1.60 0.49
C ALA A 130 2.00 -0.75 0.13
N HIS A 131 1.70 -0.63 -1.16
CA HIS A 131 0.58 0.16 -1.68
C HIS A 131 0.54 1.63 -1.22
N SER A 132 1.68 2.22 -0.84
CA SER A 132 1.77 3.54 -0.22
C SER A 132 2.37 4.63 -1.13
N LEU A 133 3.13 4.27 -2.16
CA LEU A 133 3.82 5.26 -3.01
C LEU A 133 2.95 5.93 -4.07
N TYR A 134 1.71 5.50 -4.29
CA TYR A 134 0.81 6.01 -5.33
C TYR A 134 0.53 7.52 -5.30
N ASN A 135 0.76 8.15 -4.15
CA ASN A 135 0.51 9.58 -3.93
C ASN A 135 1.79 10.35 -3.59
N VAL A 136 2.95 9.71 -3.64
CA VAL A 136 4.26 10.34 -3.40
C VAL A 136 4.70 11.03 -4.69
N LYS A 137 4.53 12.36 -4.72
CA LYS A 137 4.83 13.17 -5.91
C LYS A 137 6.32 13.22 -6.18
N GLU A 138 7.11 13.41 -5.13
CA GLU A 138 8.58 13.50 -5.19
C GLU A 138 9.19 12.10 -4.93
N VAL A 139 8.73 11.11 -5.70
CA VAL A 139 9.17 9.71 -5.55
C VAL A 139 10.67 9.54 -5.78
N ASP A 140 11.27 10.39 -6.58
CA ASP A 140 12.71 10.43 -6.81
C ASP A 140 13.51 10.82 -5.55
N ALA A 141 12.98 11.73 -4.70
CA ALA A 141 13.58 12.03 -3.41
C ALA A 141 13.49 10.82 -2.47
N CYS A 142 12.34 10.16 -2.41
CA CYS A 142 12.14 8.94 -1.64
C CYS A 142 13.10 7.82 -2.12
N LEU A 143 13.19 7.56 -3.41
CA LEU A 143 14.09 6.55 -3.97
C LEU A 143 15.57 6.87 -3.73
N ARG A 144 16.00 8.14 -3.83
CA ARG A 144 17.34 8.55 -3.42
C ARG A 144 17.61 8.23 -1.95
N TYR A 145 16.68 8.55 -1.06
CA TYR A 145 16.81 8.20 0.34
C TYR A 145 16.93 6.68 0.53
N LEU A 146 16.04 5.90 -0.08
CA LEU A 146 16.08 4.44 0.01
C LEU A 146 17.41 3.86 -0.49
N THR A 147 17.95 4.34 -1.60
CA THR A 147 19.25 3.86 -2.11
C THR A 147 20.44 4.30 -1.25
N GLN A 148 20.32 5.40 -0.51
CA GLN A 148 21.39 5.93 0.33
C GLN A 148 21.35 5.43 1.77
N GLU A 149 20.18 5.30 2.37
CA GLU A 149 20.01 5.07 3.81
C GLU A 149 19.43 3.69 4.15
N VAL A 150 19.09 2.88 3.16
CA VAL A 150 18.50 1.54 3.37
C VAL A 150 19.35 0.47 2.70
N ALA A 151 19.54 -0.67 3.36
CA ALA A 151 20.27 -1.79 2.78
C ALA A 151 19.43 -2.56 1.75
N LEU A 152 18.16 -2.87 2.07
CA LEU A 152 17.23 -3.59 1.20
C LEU A 152 15.87 -2.90 1.20
N SER A 153 15.40 -2.49 0.04
CA SER A 153 14.07 -1.90 -0.16
C SER A 153 13.12 -2.91 -0.80
N VAL A 154 11.92 -3.04 -0.23
CA VAL A 154 10.83 -3.88 -0.72
C VAL A 154 9.62 -2.99 -0.98
N ILE A 155 9.16 -2.94 -2.22
CA ILE A 155 8.02 -2.13 -2.63
C ILE A 155 6.96 -3.03 -3.25
N LEU A 156 5.72 -2.91 -2.77
CA LEU A 156 4.57 -3.60 -3.32
C LEU A 156 3.62 -2.59 -3.96
N MET A 157 3.26 -2.81 -5.21
CA MET A 157 2.29 -1.96 -5.91
C MET A 157 1.54 -2.70 -7.01
N GLY A 158 0.35 -2.19 -7.35
CA GLY A 158 -0.47 -2.74 -8.44
C GLY A 158 0.20 -2.59 -9.80
N THR A 159 -0.07 -3.55 -10.69
CA THR A 159 0.44 -3.53 -12.07
C THR A 159 -0.39 -2.71 -13.04
N GLY A 160 -1.41 -1.98 -12.55
CA GLY A 160 -2.34 -1.22 -13.39
C GLY A 160 -3.48 -2.08 -13.96
N TYR A 161 -3.57 -3.36 -13.59
CA TYR A 161 -4.72 -4.19 -13.96
C TYR A 161 -6.00 -3.63 -13.34
N GLN A 162 -6.90 -3.18 -14.19
CA GLN A 162 -8.24 -2.74 -13.78
C GLN A 162 -9.25 -3.86 -14.01
N GLN A 163 -10.12 -4.05 -13.03
CA GLN A 163 -11.20 -5.00 -13.17
C GLN A 163 -12.26 -4.44 -14.12
N GLU A 164 -12.70 -5.25 -15.09
CA GLU A 164 -13.66 -4.83 -16.13
C GLU A 164 -14.96 -4.30 -15.54
N TRP A 165 -15.48 -4.95 -14.47
CA TRP A 165 -16.71 -4.52 -13.82
C TRP A 165 -16.59 -3.11 -13.22
N LEU A 166 -15.42 -2.74 -12.71
CA LEU A 166 -15.18 -1.41 -12.15
C LEU A 166 -15.22 -0.34 -13.25
N SER A 167 -14.57 -0.60 -14.36
CA SER A 167 -14.64 0.26 -15.56
C SER A 167 -16.07 0.39 -16.08
N ALA A 168 -16.82 -0.71 -16.14
CA ALA A 168 -18.22 -0.70 -16.56
C ALA A 168 -19.13 0.15 -15.64
N LEU A 169 -18.95 0.06 -14.31
CA LEU A 169 -19.68 0.90 -13.36
C LEU A 169 -19.34 2.40 -13.53
N HIS A 170 -18.05 2.72 -13.66
CA HIS A 170 -17.64 4.11 -13.88
C HIS A 170 -18.20 4.66 -15.19
N GLN A 171 -18.14 3.89 -16.28
CA GLN A 171 -18.70 4.29 -17.56
C GLN A 171 -20.22 4.50 -17.47
N ARG A 172 -20.94 3.59 -16.78
CA ARG A 172 -22.40 3.67 -16.61
C ARG A 172 -22.85 4.88 -15.81
N PHE A 173 -22.15 5.21 -14.71
CA PHE A 173 -22.60 6.25 -13.77
C PHE A 173 -21.90 7.60 -13.94
N ARG A 174 -20.65 7.61 -14.43
CA ARG A 174 -19.87 8.83 -14.63
C ARG A 174 -19.65 9.21 -16.10
N GLY A 175 -20.00 8.31 -17.04
CA GLY A 175 -19.79 8.52 -18.48
C GLY A 175 -18.31 8.46 -18.91
N ARG A 176 -17.40 8.05 -18.01
CA ARG A 176 -15.96 7.96 -18.26
C ARG A 176 -15.31 6.93 -17.35
N ASN A 177 -14.18 6.42 -17.76
CA ASN A 177 -13.37 5.57 -16.88
C ASN A 177 -12.72 6.40 -15.76
N PRO A 178 -12.45 5.79 -14.59
CA PRO A 178 -11.67 6.45 -13.55
C PRO A 178 -10.25 6.74 -14.05
N VAL A 179 -9.65 7.80 -13.56
CA VAL A 179 -8.21 8.00 -13.71
C VAL A 179 -7.50 6.95 -12.86
N ALA A 180 -6.77 6.06 -13.49
CA ALA A 180 -6.02 5.03 -12.79
C ALA A 180 -4.92 5.67 -11.91
N PRO A 181 -4.66 5.16 -10.69
CA PRO A 181 -3.47 5.58 -9.95
C PRO A 181 -2.20 5.21 -10.73
N ALA A 182 -1.11 5.91 -10.45
CA ALA A 182 0.21 5.48 -10.90
C ALA A 182 0.43 4.00 -10.49
N ASN A 183 1.14 3.24 -11.28
CA ASN A 183 1.28 1.79 -11.10
C ASN A 183 2.72 1.35 -11.37
N TYR A 184 2.97 0.05 -11.29
CA TYR A 184 4.30 -0.51 -11.52
C TYR A 184 4.90 -0.10 -12.89
N GLY A 185 4.09 0.05 -13.95
CA GLY A 185 4.60 0.42 -15.26
C GLY A 185 5.26 1.79 -15.31
N GLU A 186 4.63 2.80 -14.68
CA GLU A 186 5.22 4.13 -14.52
C GLU A 186 6.39 4.10 -13.52
N PHE A 187 6.27 3.32 -12.45
CA PHE A 187 7.33 3.21 -11.45
C PHE A 187 8.59 2.58 -12.01
N ALA A 188 8.48 1.55 -12.84
CA ALA A 188 9.61 0.91 -13.52
C ALA A 188 10.38 1.90 -14.39
N GLN A 189 9.68 2.82 -15.09
CA GLN A 189 10.32 3.88 -15.87
C GLN A 189 11.09 4.88 -14.97
N VAL A 190 10.57 5.14 -13.77
CA VAL A 190 11.29 5.98 -12.78
C VAL A 190 12.55 5.27 -12.29
N LEU A 191 12.48 3.98 -11.96
CA LEU A 191 13.65 3.20 -11.54
C LEU A 191 14.72 3.18 -12.63
N GLU A 192 14.34 2.93 -13.88
CA GLU A 192 15.24 2.94 -15.03
C GLU A 192 15.91 4.32 -15.21
N GLU A 193 15.12 5.40 -15.15
CA GLU A 193 15.63 6.78 -15.27
C GLU A 193 16.62 7.14 -14.16
N MET A 194 16.44 6.59 -12.95
CA MET A 194 17.32 6.78 -11.81
C MET A 194 18.49 5.80 -11.77
N GLY A 195 18.59 4.85 -12.72
CA GLY A 195 19.63 3.83 -12.76
C GLY A 195 19.52 2.80 -11.62
N ILE A 196 18.33 2.60 -11.06
CA ILE A 196 18.09 1.63 -9.99
C ILE A 196 17.76 0.27 -10.62
N THR A 197 18.63 -0.71 -10.40
CA THR A 197 18.38 -2.10 -10.80
C THR A 197 17.56 -2.78 -9.72
N ALA A 198 16.41 -3.34 -10.08
CA ALA A 198 15.50 -4.00 -9.17
C ALA A 198 15.11 -5.40 -9.66
N GLU A 199 14.96 -6.32 -8.71
CA GLU A 199 14.28 -7.60 -8.94
C GLU A 199 12.78 -7.40 -8.81
N VAL A 200 12.02 -8.05 -9.70
CA VAL A 200 10.56 -7.90 -9.73
C VAL A 200 9.89 -9.27 -9.82
N GLU A 201 9.00 -9.54 -8.88
CA GLU A 201 8.11 -10.71 -8.90
C GLU A 201 6.67 -10.24 -9.09
N ILE A 202 5.94 -10.81 -10.03
CA ILE A 202 4.51 -10.52 -10.22
C ILE A 202 3.69 -11.51 -9.41
N LEU A 203 2.95 -11.00 -8.43
CA LEU A 203 2.06 -11.76 -7.57
C LEU A 203 0.62 -11.63 -8.06
N GLY A 204 -0.10 -12.75 -8.06
CA GLY A 204 -1.56 -12.74 -8.18
C GLY A 204 -2.18 -12.87 -6.79
N ALA A 205 -3.10 -11.98 -6.46
CA ALA A 205 -3.81 -12.02 -5.18
C ALA A 205 -5.32 -11.81 -5.40
N SER A 206 -6.10 -12.18 -4.39
CA SER A 206 -7.52 -11.88 -4.38
C SER A 206 -7.78 -10.37 -4.33
N ALA A 207 -8.89 -9.95 -4.94
CA ALA A 207 -9.38 -8.58 -4.93
C ALA A 207 -10.88 -8.60 -4.61
N ASN A 208 -11.20 -8.95 -3.38
CA ASN A 208 -12.55 -9.18 -2.89
C ASN A 208 -13.08 -7.94 -2.18
N TYR A 209 -14.20 -7.42 -2.65
CA TYR A 209 -14.95 -6.31 -2.05
C TYR A 209 -16.15 -6.90 -1.30
N VAL A 210 -16.01 -7.14 0.00
CA VAL A 210 -17.02 -7.83 0.83
C VAL A 210 -17.74 -6.83 1.72
N TYR A 211 -19.07 -6.97 1.81
CA TYR A 211 -19.96 -6.11 2.56
C TYR A 211 -20.93 -6.97 3.41
N GLU A 212 -21.40 -6.41 4.51
CA GLU A 212 -22.38 -7.06 5.37
C GLU A 212 -23.71 -7.26 4.64
N ASP A 213 -24.15 -6.23 3.91
CA ASP A 213 -25.39 -6.22 3.15
C ASP A 213 -25.30 -5.34 1.89
N VAL A 214 -26.38 -5.33 1.13
CA VAL A 214 -26.50 -4.55 -0.11
C VAL A 214 -26.47 -3.04 0.15
N GLU A 215 -27.02 -2.60 1.28
CA GLU A 215 -27.07 -1.17 1.63
C GLU A 215 -25.67 -0.64 1.93
N SER A 216 -24.88 -1.39 2.67
CA SER A 216 -23.45 -1.08 2.93
C SER A 216 -22.65 -1.04 1.62
N MET A 217 -22.94 -1.96 0.68
CA MET A 217 -22.32 -1.95 -0.64
C MET A 217 -22.70 -0.70 -1.44
N VAL A 218 -23.98 -0.33 -1.47
CA VAL A 218 -24.45 0.90 -2.15
C VAL A 218 -23.85 2.14 -1.50
N ALA A 219 -23.84 2.24 -0.18
CA ALA A 219 -23.29 3.36 0.57
C ALA A 219 -21.78 3.56 0.27
N TRP A 220 -21.04 2.48 0.07
CA TRP A 220 -19.62 2.53 -0.31
C TRP A 220 -19.39 3.02 -1.74
N TRP A 221 -20.19 2.55 -2.70
CA TRP A 221 -19.98 2.85 -4.11
C TRP A 221 -20.61 4.15 -4.58
N ALA A 222 -21.71 4.60 -3.97
CA ALA A 222 -22.43 5.80 -4.40
C ALA A 222 -21.53 7.06 -4.45
N PRO A 223 -20.77 7.43 -3.42
CA PRO A 223 -19.89 8.59 -3.49
C PRO A 223 -18.74 8.42 -4.52
N LYS A 224 -18.21 7.21 -4.66
CA LYS A 224 -17.12 6.92 -5.62
C LYS A 224 -17.55 7.05 -7.08
N LEU A 225 -18.81 6.73 -7.35
CA LEU A 225 -19.43 6.82 -8.66
C LEU A 225 -20.18 8.15 -8.88
N ALA A 226 -20.13 9.05 -7.90
CA ALA A 226 -20.87 10.32 -7.89
C ALA A 226 -22.37 10.11 -8.12
N VAL A 227 -22.95 9.10 -7.46
CA VAL A 227 -24.37 8.75 -7.56
C VAL A 227 -25.14 9.34 -6.39
N GLY A 228 -26.09 10.22 -6.71
CA GLY A 228 -27.00 10.80 -5.72
C GLY A 228 -28.09 9.80 -5.23
N PRO A 229 -28.76 10.14 -4.11
CA PRO A 229 -29.78 9.26 -3.51
C PRO A 229 -30.90 8.84 -4.48
N GLU A 230 -31.24 9.69 -5.42
CA GLU A 230 -32.29 9.48 -6.44
C GLU A 230 -31.95 8.34 -7.39
N ARG A 231 -30.68 7.99 -7.53
CA ARG A 231 -30.19 6.90 -8.38
C ARG A 231 -29.70 5.68 -7.60
N HIS A 232 -29.83 5.65 -6.27
CA HIS A 232 -29.38 4.49 -5.47
C HIS A 232 -30.06 3.19 -5.87
N ALA A 233 -31.34 3.22 -6.29
CA ALA A 233 -32.03 2.03 -6.80
C ALA A 233 -31.41 1.49 -8.11
N GLU A 234 -30.91 2.38 -8.97
CA GLU A 234 -30.20 1.99 -10.19
C GLU A 234 -28.83 1.39 -9.86
N LEU A 235 -28.09 2.04 -8.96
CA LEU A 235 -26.78 1.57 -8.49
C LEU A 235 -26.92 0.18 -7.82
N ARG A 236 -27.90 0.01 -6.94
CA ARG A 236 -28.19 -1.28 -6.31
C ARG A 236 -28.37 -2.39 -7.33
N ARG A 237 -29.17 -2.17 -8.38
CA ARG A 237 -29.37 -3.19 -9.43
C ARG A 237 -28.05 -3.51 -10.15
N ALA A 238 -27.28 -2.49 -10.54
CA ALA A 238 -26.00 -2.68 -11.20
C ALA A 238 -24.98 -3.45 -10.35
N LEU A 239 -24.94 -3.18 -9.05
CA LEU A 239 -24.06 -3.90 -8.14
C LEU A 239 -24.51 -5.35 -7.93
N LEU A 240 -25.83 -5.62 -7.85
CA LEU A 240 -26.37 -6.97 -7.72
C LEU A 240 -26.16 -7.82 -8.99
N GLU A 241 -26.00 -7.22 -10.17
CA GLU A 241 -25.66 -7.93 -11.42
C GLU A 241 -24.27 -8.59 -11.37
N ILE A 242 -23.36 -8.07 -10.52
CA ILE A 242 -21.95 -8.52 -10.43
C ILE A 242 -21.57 -9.07 -9.05
N ALA A 243 -22.42 -8.93 -8.05
CA ALA A 243 -22.15 -9.37 -6.69
C ALA A 243 -22.65 -10.81 -6.48
N GLU A 244 -21.95 -11.53 -5.61
CA GLU A 244 -22.31 -12.86 -5.15
C GLU A 244 -22.55 -12.85 -3.64
N ARG A 245 -23.44 -13.74 -3.16
CA ARG A 245 -23.62 -13.99 -1.74
C ARG A 245 -22.80 -15.19 -1.31
N ARG A 246 -21.99 -15.01 -0.25
CA ARG A 246 -21.18 -16.06 0.36
C ARG A 246 -21.22 -15.90 1.88
N ASP A 247 -21.48 -16.96 2.62
CA ASP A 247 -21.39 -17.02 4.09
C ASP A 247 -22.10 -15.87 4.82
N GLY A 248 -23.30 -15.50 4.35
CA GLY A 248 -24.11 -14.43 4.94
C GLY A 248 -23.71 -13.01 4.55
N THR A 249 -22.65 -12.84 3.79
CA THR A 249 -22.18 -11.55 3.25
C THR A 249 -22.52 -11.42 1.77
N ILE A 250 -22.32 -10.22 1.22
CA ILE A 250 -22.40 -9.97 -0.22
C ILE A 250 -21.09 -9.34 -0.69
N GLY A 251 -20.58 -9.79 -1.84
CA GLY A 251 -19.29 -9.30 -2.33
C GLY A 251 -19.12 -9.36 -3.83
N ILE A 252 -18.15 -8.60 -4.31
CA ILE A 252 -17.64 -8.67 -5.69
C ILE A 252 -16.25 -9.28 -5.58
N TYR A 253 -16.07 -10.46 -6.16
CA TYR A 253 -14.87 -11.28 -6.02
C TYR A 253 -14.04 -11.22 -7.29
N GLY A 254 -12.74 -11.07 -7.15
CA GLY A 254 -11.84 -10.96 -8.28
C GLY A 254 -10.39 -11.24 -7.93
N LEU A 255 -9.53 -10.99 -8.90
CA LEU A 255 -8.09 -11.11 -8.78
C LEU A 255 -7.44 -9.77 -9.06
N GLN A 256 -6.30 -9.52 -8.43
CA GLN A 256 -5.41 -8.41 -8.74
C GLN A 256 -4.01 -8.93 -9.03
N ARG A 257 -3.24 -8.15 -9.75
CA ARG A 257 -1.81 -8.39 -9.96
C ARG A 257 -1.01 -7.28 -9.31
N MET A 258 0.03 -7.68 -8.61
CA MET A 258 0.93 -6.77 -7.91
C MET A 258 2.36 -7.06 -8.30
N ALA A 259 3.18 -6.04 -8.35
CA ALA A 259 4.62 -6.15 -8.47
C ALA A 259 5.24 -6.03 -7.08
N LEU A 260 5.96 -7.05 -6.66
CA LEU A 260 6.86 -7.02 -5.53
C LEU A 260 8.25 -6.69 -6.09
N ILE A 261 8.75 -5.51 -5.76
CA ILE A 261 9.96 -4.90 -6.31
C ILE A 261 10.99 -4.86 -5.20
N ARG A 262 12.20 -5.39 -5.46
CA ARG A 262 13.29 -5.41 -4.49
C ARG A 262 14.52 -4.77 -5.11
N PHE A 263 15.19 -3.91 -4.38
CA PHE A 263 16.49 -3.36 -4.77
C PHE A 263 17.36 -3.09 -3.54
N GLU A 264 18.66 -3.20 -3.75
CA GLU A 264 19.66 -2.96 -2.73
C GLU A 264 20.14 -1.50 -2.78
N GLY A 265 20.41 -0.96 -1.59
CA GLY A 265 21.09 0.33 -1.45
C GLY A 265 22.53 0.16 -1.00
N ARG A 266 23.20 1.27 -0.73
CA ARG A 266 24.64 1.29 -0.41
C ARG A 266 25.04 0.52 0.85
N HIS A 267 24.11 0.26 1.76
CA HIS A 267 24.36 -0.47 3.01
C HIS A 267 24.17 -1.99 2.90
N ALA A 268 23.85 -2.53 1.73
CA ALA A 268 23.55 -3.96 1.54
C ALA A 268 24.71 -4.88 1.97
N ALA A 269 25.94 -4.54 1.60
CA ALA A 269 27.12 -5.34 1.97
C ALA A 269 27.32 -5.41 3.50
N GLN A 270 27.19 -4.29 4.20
CA GLN A 270 27.33 -4.23 5.67
C GLN A 270 26.25 -5.04 6.39
N ARG A 271 25.02 -5.00 5.88
CA ARG A 271 23.93 -5.82 6.40
C ARG A 271 24.20 -7.31 6.21
N GLY A 272 24.69 -7.71 5.04
CA GLY A 272 25.06 -9.10 4.75
C GLY A 272 26.14 -9.63 5.71
N GLU A 273 27.16 -8.83 6.02
CA GLU A 273 28.22 -9.20 6.97
C GLU A 273 27.65 -9.37 8.40
N ARG A 274 26.77 -8.48 8.87
CA ARG A 274 26.12 -8.60 10.19
C ARG A 274 25.25 -9.86 10.27
N ALA A 275 24.43 -10.13 9.27
CA ALA A 275 23.58 -11.31 9.23
C ALA A 275 24.39 -12.62 9.26
N ALA A 276 25.54 -12.66 8.59
CA ALA A 276 26.44 -13.80 8.63
C ALA A 276 27.09 -14.00 10.00
N GLN A 277 27.47 -12.92 10.70
CA GLN A 277 28.02 -12.99 12.05
C GLN A 277 26.98 -13.47 13.07
N ASP A 278 25.74 -13.00 13.00
CA ASP A 278 24.65 -13.40 13.88
C ASP A 278 24.29 -14.89 13.70
N LEU A 279 24.36 -15.37 12.47
CA LEU A 279 24.15 -16.81 12.17
C LEU A 279 25.26 -17.70 12.75
N ALA A 280 26.50 -17.22 12.73
CA ALA A 280 27.66 -17.95 13.27
C ALA A 280 27.70 -18.00 14.82
N LEU A 281 26.97 -17.08 15.49
CA LEU A 281 26.89 -17.00 16.95
C LEU A 281 25.69 -17.76 17.55
N ARG A 282 24.83 -18.33 16.72
CA ARG A 282 23.71 -19.17 17.19
C ARG A 282 24.26 -20.55 17.58
N PRO A 283 24.01 -21.00 18.84
CA PRO A 283 24.51 -22.28 19.36
C PRO A 283 23.90 -23.49 18.65
#